data_e85f9e31923df5090f90b9c14e6294fe
#
_entry.id   e85f9e31923df5090f90b9c14e6294fe
#
_cell.length_a   1.000
_cell.length_b   1.000
_cell.length_c   1.000
_cell.angle_alpha   90.00
_cell.angle_beta   90.00
_cell.angle_gamma   90.00
#
_symmetry.space_group_name_H-M   'P 1'
#
loop_
_entity.id
_entity.type
_entity.pdbx_description
1 polymer ?
#
loop_
_entity_poly.entity_id
_entity_poly.type
_entity_poly.pdbx_seq_one_letter_code
_entity_poly.pdbx_strand_id
1 'polypeptide(L)'
;PKGYMLEQAYIEGDNGKLAENYYLTQIVQNGNQTNIQGGNNYKIADRICRGDIEFQKKDEETQMAMAGIPFQITSVTTGECHRIMTDENGYFSSASDYTKHSKDTNSGQSESGVWFGTNSNGESVEVNDAYGAFPYDTYRLEELRCEENVDKVLYKGTFRISRDRYVVDLGTILNPDLTIATSAKDEATGTHYSNADEKVTIIDTVTY
;
A
#
# COMPACT_ATOMS: atom_id res chain seq x y z
N PRO A 1 3.57 -14.60 -17.13
CA PRO A 1 2.94 -13.28 -17.18
C PRO A 1 3.65 -12.30 -16.23
N LYS A 2 3.48 -10.99 -16.47
CA LYS A 2 4.03 -9.96 -15.59
C LYS A 2 3.37 -10.04 -14.20
N GLY A 3 4.20 -10.01 -13.14
CA GLY A 3 3.71 -10.15 -11.77
C GLY A 3 3.48 -11.57 -11.30
N TYR A 4 3.76 -12.54 -12.14
CA TYR A 4 3.71 -13.95 -11.79
C TYR A 4 5.11 -14.54 -11.74
N MET A 5 5.25 -15.57 -10.94
CA MET A 5 6.43 -16.40 -10.92
C MET A 5 6.05 -17.86 -11.07
N LEU A 6 6.96 -18.63 -11.64
CA LEU A 6 6.82 -20.06 -11.74
C LEU A 6 6.87 -20.67 -10.33
N GLU A 7 5.82 -21.36 -9.93
CA GLU A 7 5.77 -22.06 -8.65
C GLU A 7 6.16 -23.53 -8.81
N GLN A 8 5.56 -24.18 -9.77
CA GLN A 8 5.83 -25.61 -10.05
C GLN A 8 5.70 -25.91 -11.54
N ALA A 9 6.51 -26.86 -11.99
CA ALA A 9 6.29 -27.55 -13.25
C ALA A 9 6.25 -29.06 -12.99
N TYR A 10 5.22 -29.74 -13.46
CA TYR A 10 5.05 -31.17 -13.23
C TYR A 10 4.47 -31.87 -14.46
N ILE A 11 4.64 -33.20 -14.50
CA ILE A 11 4.11 -34.07 -15.53
C ILE A 11 2.80 -34.67 -15.01
N GLU A 12 1.69 -34.45 -15.71
CA GLU A 12 0.41 -35.05 -15.36
C GLU A 12 0.48 -36.58 -15.57
N GLY A 13 0.04 -37.35 -14.58
CA GLY A 13 0.01 -38.80 -14.65
C GLY A 13 1.26 -39.52 -14.09
N ASP A 14 2.29 -38.79 -13.68
CA ASP A 14 3.47 -39.35 -13.05
C ASP A 14 3.53 -39.11 -11.53
N ASN A 15 2.38 -39.32 -10.85
CA ASN A 15 2.21 -39.17 -9.40
C ASN A 15 2.68 -37.82 -8.84
N GLY A 16 2.57 -36.73 -9.62
CA GLY A 16 2.97 -35.40 -9.22
C GLY A 16 4.48 -35.20 -9.07
N LYS A 17 5.30 -36.08 -9.66
CA LYS A 17 6.74 -35.83 -9.68
C LYS A 17 7.06 -34.53 -10.36
N LEU A 18 7.76 -33.69 -9.61
CA LEU A 18 8.31 -32.44 -10.11
C LEU A 18 9.28 -32.75 -11.26
N ALA A 19 9.10 -32.04 -12.38
CA ALA A 19 10.11 -32.03 -13.44
C ALA A 19 11.24 -31.09 -12.99
N GLU A 20 12.03 -31.55 -12.03
CA GLU A 20 13.18 -30.81 -11.52
C GLU A 20 14.11 -30.43 -12.67
N ASN A 21 14.34 -29.12 -12.82
CA ASN A 21 15.30 -28.49 -13.72
C ASN A 21 15.04 -28.56 -15.23
N TYR A 22 14.18 -29.41 -15.74
CA TYR A 22 13.98 -29.57 -17.18
C TYR A 22 13.32 -28.34 -17.83
N TYR A 23 12.42 -27.68 -17.11
CA TYR A 23 11.65 -26.54 -17.63
C TYR A 23 12.35 -25.21 -17.46
N LEU A 24 13.10 -25.01 -16.41
CA LEU A 24 13.88 -23.78 -16.22
C LEU A 24 14.87 -23.55 -17.37
N THR A 25 15.39 -24.61 -17.95
CA THR A 25 16.32 -24.54 -19.09
C THR A 25 15.62 -24.19 -20.40
N GLN A 26 14.36 -24.55 -20.55
CA GLN A 26 13.59 -24.29 -21.79
C GLN A 26 12.85 -22.94 -21.77
N ILE A 27 12.42 -22.46 -20.62
CA ILE A 27 11.73 -21.18 -20.47
C ILE A 27 12.69 -19.99 -20.59
N VAL A 28 13.96 -20.16 -20.30
CA VAL A 28 14.98 -19.09 -20.29
C VAL A 28 15.56 -18.79 -21.68
N GLN A 29 15.33 -19.60 -22.68
CA GLN A 29 15.86 -19.35 -24.02
C GLN A 29 15.01 -18.39 -24.85
N ASN A 30 15.32 -17.08 -24.69
CA ASN A 30 15.24 -16.07 -25.78
C ASN A 30 13.92 -15.82 -26.47
N GLY A 31 12.84 -15.53 -25.75
CA GLY A 31 11.66 -14.92 -26.39
C GLY A 31 11.04 -15.73 -27.56
N ASN A 32 11.62 -16.82 -27.94
CA ASN A 32 11.07 -17.77 -28.86
C ASN A 32 10.14 -18.72 -28.10
N GLN A 33 8.93 -18.89 -28.59
CA GLN A 33 8.03 -19.92 -28.14
C GLN A 33 8.77 -21.26 -28.24
N THR A 34 9.29 -21.72 -27.12
CA THR A 34 9.81 -23.06 -27.05
C THR A 34 8.59 -23.96 -26.98
N ASN A 35 8.24 -24.57 -28.09
CA ASN A 35 7.30 -25.69 -28.07
C ASN A 35 7.89 -26.73 -27.13
N ILE A 36 7.18 -26.98 -26.04
CA ILE A 36 7.48 -28.13 -25.16
C ILE A 36 7.22 -29.36 -26.01
N GLN A 37 8.28 -29.80 -26.70
CA GLN A 37 8.19 -30.99 -27.53
C GLN A 37 8.27 -32.22 -26.63
N GLY A 38 7.24 -32.92 -26.62
CA GLY A 38 7.09 -34.21 -25.95
C GLY A 38 5.64 -34.32 -25.47
N GLY A 39 4.78 -34.57 -26.36
CA GLY A 39 3.33 -34.73 -26.33
C GLY A 39 2.64 -35.26 -25.08
N ASN A 40 3.01 -34.92 -23.91
CA ASN A 40 2.43 -35.43 -22.68
C ASN A 40 2.33 -34.32 -21.63
N ASN A 41 1.16 -33.82 -21.46
CA ASN A 41 0.49 -33.35 -20.25
C ASN A 41 1.40 -32.66 -19.19
N TYR A 42 2.26 -31.76 -19.62
CA TYR A 42 3.00 -30.92 -18.70
C TYR A 42 2.07 -29.81 -18.16
N LYS A 43 2.05 -29.64 -16.87
CA LYS A 43 1.35 -28.53 -16.21
C LYS A 43 2.38 -27.58 -15.61
N ILE A 44 2.17 -26.31 -15.82
CA ILE A 44 2.93 -25.22 -15.23
C ILE A 44 1.98 -24.50 -14.30
N ALA A 45 2.33 -24.42 -13.04
CA ALA A 45 1.61 -23.63 -12.07
C ALA A 45 2.38 -22.33 -11.82
N ASP A 46 1.73 -21.22 -12.12
CA ASP A 46 2.21 -19.89 -11.81
C ASP A 46 1.45 -19.37 -10.58
N ARG A 47 2.12 -18.62 -9.74
CA ARG A 47 1.46 -17.83 -8.71
C ARG A 47 1.81 -16.37 -8.86
N ILE A 48 0.91 -15.51 -8.38
CA ILE A 48 1.17 -14.07 -8.34
C ILE A 48 2.28 -13.77 -7.32
N CYS A 49 3.19 -12.87 -7.68
CA CYS A 49 4.15 -12.33 -6.73
C CYS A 49 3.42 -11.61 -5.61
N ARG A 50 3.87 -11.80 -4.38
CA ARG A 50 3.34 -11.12 -3.19
C ARG A 50 4.48 -10.61 -2.35
N GLY A 51 4.30 -9.43 -1.77
CA GLY A 51 5.27 -8.78 -0.91
C GLY A 51 4.60 -8.07 0.25
N ASP A 52 5.40 -7.42 1.04
CA ASP A 52 5.01 -6.69 2.23
C ASP A 52 5.48 -5.26 2.19
N ILE A 53 5.03 -4.47 3.14
CA ILE A 53 5.49 -3.10 3.39
C ILE A 53 5.83 -2.92 4.85
N GLU A 54 6.69 -1.94 5.12
CA GLU A 54 6.95 -1.43 6.45
C GLU A 54 7.20 0.08 6.40
N PHE A 55 6.93 0.77 7.50
CA PHE A 55 7.24 2.19 7.66
C PHE A 55 7.22 2.62 9.12
N GLN A 56 7.84 3.77 9.39
CA GLN A 56 7.83 4.47 10.66
C GLN A 56 7.04 5.77 10.53
N LYS A 57 6.08 6.02 11.42
CA LYS A 57 5.30 7.26 11.47
C LYS A 57 5.85 8.18 12.54
N LYS A 58 6.14 9.43 12.17
CA LYS A 58 6.65 10.46 13.11
C LYS A 58 6.02 11.82 12.86
N ASP A 59 5.97 12.59 13.91
CA ASP A 59 5.73 14.01 13.84
C ASP A 59 6.97 14.73 13.24
N GLU A 60 6.76 15.67 12.33
CA GLU A 60 7.87 16.33 11.62
C GLU A 60 8.68 17.25 12.52
N GLU A 61 8.02 17.98 13.42
CA GLU A 61 8.71 18.96 14.26
C GLU A 61 9.43 18.32 15.45
N THR A 62 8.74 17.44 16.15
CA THR A 62 9.27 16.83 17.37
C THR A 62 10.09 15.57 17.10
N GLN A 63 9.98 14.98 15.91
CA GLN A 63 10.56 13.68 15.53
C GLN A 63 10.10 12.51 16.43
N MET A 64 9.07 12.73 17.22
CA MET A 64 8.47 11.68 18.06
C MET A 64 7.64 10.71 17.23
N ALA A 65 7.66 9.44 17.64
CA ALA A 65 6.82 8.42 17.05
C ALA A 65 5.34 8.73 17.27
N MET A 66 4.50 8.51 16.25
CA MET A 66 3.06 8.71 16.33
C MET A 66 2.36 7.35 16.33
N ALA A 67 1.91 6.96 17.51
CA ALA A 67 1.18 5.71 17.73
C ALA A 67 -0.30 5.86 17.35
N GLY A 68 -0.95 4.75 16.97
CA GLY A 68 -2.39 4.71 16.74
C GLY A 68 -2.86 5.48 15.50
N ILE A 69 -1.96 5.80 14.57
CA ILE A 69 -2.33 6.52 13.35
C ILE A 69 -2.92 5.55 12.33
N PRO A 70 -4.20 5.75 11.94
CA PRO A 70 -4.85 4.90 10.97
C PRO A 70 -4.47 5.29 9.54
N PHE A 71 -4.26 4.27 8.70
CA PHE A 71 -4.06 4.42 7.26
C PHE A 71 -5.04 3.56 6.49
N GLN A 72 -5.42 4.03 5.32
CA GLN A 72 -6.16 3.28 4.33
C GLN A 72 -5.23 2.90 3.20
N ILE A 73 -5.24 1.62 2.84
CA ILE A 73 -4.49 1.09 1.69
C ILE A 73 -5.50 0.62 0.66
N THR A 74 -5.37 1.08 -0.58
CA THR A 74 -6.28 0.74 -1.67
C THR A 74 -5.49 0.24 -2.89
N SER A 75 -5.82 -0.96 -3.37
CA SER A 75 -5.31 -1.47 -4.65
C SER A 75 -5.77 -0.59 -5.80
N VAL A 76 -4.85 -0.16 -6.66
CA VAL A 76 -5.20 0.66 -7.82
C VAL A 76 -5.95 -0.15 -8.87
N THR A 77 -5.65 -1.43 -9.00
CA THR A 77 -6.24 -2.29 -10.03
C THR A 77 -7.59 -2.87 -9.61
N THR A 78 -7.70 -3.38 -8.38
CA THR A 78 -8.91 -4.08 -7.94
C THR A 78 -9.88 -3.20 -7.15
N GLY A 79 -9.38 -2.09 -6.58
CA GLY A 79 -10.15 -1.26 -5.66
C GLY A 79 -10.32 -1.86 -4.26
N GLU A 80 -9.77 -3.06 -4.01
CA GLU A 80 -9.77 -3.66 -2.66
C GLU A 80 -9.09 -2.73 -1.68
N CYS A 81 -9.70 -2.55 -0.52
CA CYS A 81 -9.32 -1.54 0.45
C CYS A 81 -9.28 -2.12 1.87
N HIS A 82 -8.22 -1.83 2.58
CA HIS A 82 -8.02 -2.23 3.96
C HIS A 82 -7.52 -1.07 4.80
N ARG A 83 -7.83 -1.09 6.11
CA ARG A 83 -7.31 -0.15 7.09
C ARG A 83 -6.28 -0.82 7.96
N ILE A 84 -5.25 -0.07 8.29
CA ILE A 84 -4.18 -0.46 9.20
C ILE A 84 -3.94 0.64 10.21
N MET A 85 -3.20 0.36 11.28
CA MET A 85 -2.85 1.33 12.31
C MET A 85 -1.39 1.13 12.73
N THR A 86 -0.69 2.23 13.03
CA THR A 86 0.64 2.16 13.62
C THR A 86 0.58 1.67 15.07
N ASP A 87 1.59 0.93 15.49
CA ASP A 87 1.75 0.44 16.86
C ASP A 87 2.17 1.54 17.85
N GLU A 88 2.43 1.17 19.10
CA GLU A 88 2.86 2.06 20.17
C GLU A 88 4.18 2.80 19.87
N ASN A 89 4.99 2.28 18.97
CA ASN A 89 6.24 2.88 18.51
C ASN A 89 6.07 3.68 17.21
N GLY A 90 4.84 3.86 16.72
CA GLY A 90 4.57 4.49 15.44
C GLY A 90 5.01 3.65 14.24
N TYR A 91 5.27 2.36 14.42
CA TYR A 91 5.73 1.46 13.37
C TYR A 91 4.56 0.63 12.84
N PHE A 92 4.65 0.26 11.58
CA PHE A 92 3.78 -0.72 10.94
C PHE A 92 4.59 -1.63 10.02
N SER A 93 4.28 -2.91 10.06
CA SER A 93 4.71 -3.89 9.06
C SER A 93 3.55 -4.81 8.70
N SER A 94 3.44 -5.18 7.44
CA SER A 94 2.47 -6.18 6.98
C SER A 94 3.00 -7.61 7.00
N ALA A 95 4.28 -7.78 7.30
CA ALA A 95 4.90 -9.11 7.32
C ALA A 95 4.31 -10.02 8.41
N SER A 96 4.13 -11.28 8.10
CA SER A 96 3.45 -12.26 8.98
C SER A 96 4.22 -12.61 10.26
N ASP A 97 5.51 -12.28 10.34
CA ASP A 97 6.33 -12.38 11.55
C ASP A 97 6.08 -11.20 12.52
N TYR A 98 5.62 -10.05 12.00
CA TYR A 98 5.15 -8.94 12.80
C TYR A 98 3.70 -9.18 13.29
N THR A 99 2.77 -9.39 12.35
CA THR A 99 1.37 -9.70 12.68
C THR A 99 0.81 -10.68 11.65
N LYS A 100 0.12 -11.75 12.11
CA LYS A 100 -0.50 -12.74 11.23
C LYS A 100 -1.47 -12.09 10.24
N HIS A 101 -1.43 -12.54 9.01
CA HIS A 101 -2.30 -12.02 7.96
C HIS A 101 -3.78 -12.25 8.28
N SER A 102 -4.61 -11.26 7.97
CA SER A 102 -6.06 -11.33 8.16
C SER A 102 -6.79 -10.54 7.07
N LYS A 103 -7.92 -11.05 6.63
CA LYS A 103 -8.85 -10.31 5.77
C LYS A 103 -9.68 -9.29 6.56
N ASP A 104 -9.74 -9.44 7.87
CA ASP A 104 -10.47 -8.53 8.76
C ASP A 104 -9.52 -7.46 9.32
N THR A 105 -9.39 -6.39 8.56
CA THR A 105 -8.55 -5.23 8.91
C THR A 105 -9.38 -3.98 9.17
N ASN A 106 -10.65 -4.14 9.46
CA ASN A 106 -11.56 -3.01 9.46
C ASN A 106 -11.52 -2.19 10.73
N SER A 107 -11.04 -2.76 11.81
CA SER A 107 -10.98 -2.07 13.09
C SER A 107 -9.88 -1.01 13.13
N GLY A 108 -8.90 -1.07 12.22
CA GLY A 108 -7.72 -0.21 12.28
C GLY A 108 -6.98 -0.37 13.60
N GLN A 109 -6.91 -1.58 14.12
CA GLN A 109 -6.17 -1.90 15.34
C GLN A 109 -4.78 -2.42 14.97
N SER A 110 -3.79 -2.05 15.75
CA SER A 110 -2.40 -2.44 15.51
C SER A 110 -2.17 -3.96 15.55
N GLU A 111 -3.02 -4.68 16.29
CA GLU A 111 -2.98 -6.14 16.39
C GLU A 111 -3.59 -6.86 15.19
N SER A 112 -4.22 -6.12 14.30
CA SER A 112 -4.84 -6.70 13.10
C SER A 112 -3.83 -6.74 11.96
N GLY A 113 -3.54 -7.93 11.45
CA GLY A 113 -2.81 -8.10 10.21
C GLY A 113 -3.62 -7.64 8.99
N VAL A 114 -3.00 -7.62 7.85
CA VAL A 114 -3.63 -7.26 6.57
C VAL A 114 -3.45 -8.39 5.56
N TRP A 115 -4.44 -8.57 4.69
CA TRP A 115 -4.35 -9.48 3.57
C TRP A 115 -5.22 -8.97 2.41
N PHE A 116 -4.58 -8.66 1.30
CA PHE A 116 -5.27 -8.38 0.04
C PHE A 116 -5.62 -9.70 -0.63
N GLY A 117 -6.89 -10.03 -0.64
CA GLY A 117 -7.43 -11.31 -1.08
C GLY A 117 -7.80 -11.36 -2.56
N THR A 118 -7.75 -10.23 -3.27
CA THR A 118 -8.05 -10.17 -4.70
C THR A 118 -6.79 -9.85 -5.50
N ASN A 119 -6.43 -10.70 -6.44
CA ASN A 119 -5.32 -10.41 -7.33
C ASN A 119 -5.75 -9.54 -8.54
N SER A 120 -4.79 -9.08 -9.34
CA SER A 120 -5.03 -8.23 -10.51
C SER A 120 -5.93 -8.87 -11.61
N ASN A 121 -6.16 -10.18 -11.54
CA ASN A 121 -7.09 -10.89 -12.43
C ASN A 121 -8.50 -11.02 -11.85
N GLY A 122 -8.74 -10.49 -10.63
CA GLY A 122 -10.02 -10.60 -9.92
C GLY A 122 -10.23 -11.95 -9.23
N GLU A 123 -9.20 -12.79 -9.12
CA GLU A 123 -9.28 -14.08 -8.43
C GLU A 123 -9.14 -13.92 -6.92
N SER A 124 -9.93 -14.66 -6.16
CA SER A 124 -9.81 -14.69 -4.70
C SER A 124 -8.66 -15.60 -4.27
N VAL A 125 -7.84 -15.10 -3.35
CA VAL A 125 -6.70 -15.83 -2.78
C VAL A 125 -6.88 -15.95 -1.26
N GLU A 126 -6.75 -17.18 -0.77
CA GLU A 126 -6.85 -17.45 0.65
C GLU A 126 -5.62 -16.94 1.43
N VAL A 127 -5.85 -16.57 2.70
CA VAL A 127 -4.79 -16.11 3.60
C VAL A 127 -3.72 -17.17 3.76
N ASN A 128 -2.46 -16.74 3.59
CA ASN A 128 -1.31 -17.62 3.75
C ASN A 128 -0.09 -16.83 4.26
N ASP A 129 0.30 -17.09 5.49
CA ASP A 129 1.45 -16.43 6.14
C ASP A 129 2.81 -16.74 5.49
N ALA A 130 2.89 -17.71 4.59
CA ALA A 130 4.12 -18.00 3.85
C ALA A 130 4.40 -17.01 2.71
N TYR A 131 3.45 -16.15 2.39
CA TYR A 131 3.53 -15.15 1.31
C TYR A 131 3.31 -13.75 1.87
N GLY A 132 3.71 -12.72 1.12
CA GLY A 132 3.43 -11.33 1.49
C GLY A 132 1.93 -10.99 1.44
N ALA A 133 1.54 -9.99 2.22
CA ALA A 133 0.15 -9.54 2.35
C ALA A 133 -0.44 -8.97 1.06
N PHE A 134 0.41 -8.37 0.21
CA PHE A 134 0.00 -7.63 -0.98
C PHE A 134 0.38 -8.35 -2.27
N PRO A 135 -0.55 -8.66 -3.17
CA PRO A 135 -0.22 -9.14 -4.52
C PRO A 135 0.50 -8.06 -5.34
N TYR A 136 1.13 -8.47 -6.43
CA TYR A 136 1.74 -7.60 -7.42
C TYR A 136 0.73 -6.57 -7.93
N ASP A 137 0.91 -5.31 -7.53
CA ASP A 137 0.09 -4.18 -7.91
C ASP A 137 0.74 -2.86 -7.48
N THR A 138 0.07 -1.75 -7.77
CA THR A 138 0.31 -0.44 -7.18
C THR A 138 -0.80 -0.13 -6.18
N TYR A 139 -0.44 0.46 -5.06
CA TYR A 139 -1.35 0.77 -3.96
C TYR A 139 -1.29 2.25 -3.61
N ARG A 140 -2.43 2.82 -3.22
CA ARG A 140 -2.47 4.12 -2.54
C ARG A 140 -2.41 3.87 -1.05
N LEU A 141 -1.60 4.68 -0.37
CA LEU A 141 -1.49 4.73 1.09
C LEU A 141 -1.94 6.12 1.54
N GLU A 142 -3.03 6.19 2.26
CA GLU A 142 -3.64 7.44 2.68
C GLU A 142 -3.85 7.43 4.19
N GLU A 143 -3.25 8.39 4.88
CA GLU A 143 -3.47 8.60 6.30
C GLU A 143 -4.90 9.08 6.54
N LEU A 144 -5.54 8.53 7.55
CA LEU A 144 -6.89 8.93 7.96
C LEU A 144 -6.82 9.86 9.17
N ARG A 145 -7.79 10.78 9.25
CA ARG A 145 -7.90 11.70 10.38
C ARG A 145 -8.27 10.94 11.66
N CYS A 146 -7.56 11.24 12.75
CA CYS A 146 -7.83 10.76 14.11
C CYS A 146 -7.50 11.88 15.11
N GLU A 147 -7.63 11.61 16.42
CA GLU A 147 -7.36 12.59 17.47
C GLU A 147 -5.88 12.99 17.49
N GLU A 148 -4.99 12.03 17.29
CA GLU A 148 -3.53 12.20 17.35
C GLU A 148 -2.94 13.03 16.20
N ASN A 149 -3.69 13.21 15.11
CA ASN A 149 -3.24 13.96 13.93
C ASN A 149 -4.20 15.08 13.50
N VAL A 150 -5.06 15.56 14.44
CA VAL A 150 -6.11 16.54 14.14
C VAL A 150 -5.57 17.86 13.57
N ASP A 151 -4.38 18.26 13.99
CA ASP A 151 -3.68 19.49 13.64
C ASP A 151 -2.57 19.28 12.60
N LYS A 152 -2.50 18.12 11.97
CA LYS A 152 -1.45 17.76 11.02
C LYS A 152 -1.95 17.70 9.58
N VAL A 153 -1.04 17.89 8.64
CA VAL A 153 -1.28 17.59 7.23
C VAL A 153 -1.17 16.08 7.01
N LEU A 154 -2.23 15.47 6.49
CA LEU A 154 -2.29 14.03 6.31
C LEU A 154 -1.43 13.56 5.13
N TYR A 155 -0.74 12.45 5.32
CA TYR A 155 0.06 11.81 4.29
C TYR A 155 -0.81 11.16 3.21
N LYS A 156 -0.39 11.33 1.96
CA LYS A 156 -0.90 10.59 0.80
C LYS A 156 0.25 10.18 -0.10
N GLY A 157 0.34 8.90 -0.39
CA GLY A 157 1.39 8.36 -1.22
C GLY A 157 0.99 7.10 -1.97
N THR A 158 1.93 6.54 -2.69
CA THR A 158 1.76 5.27 -3.39
C THR A 158 2.99 4.40 -3.20
N PHE A 159 2.77 3.10 -3.19
CA PHE A 159 3.84 2.11 -3.25
C PHE A 159 3.52 1.02 -4.27
N ARG A 160 4.50 0.21 -4.60
CA ARG A 160 4.34 -0.86 -5.56
C ARG A 160 4.96 -2.16 -5.10
N ILE A 161 4.19 -3.22 -5.18
CA ILE A 161 4.70 -4.59 -5.04
C ILE A 161 5.09 -5.11 -6.42
N SER A 162 6.37 -5.40 -6.60
CA SER A 162 6.93 -5.84 -7.88
C SER A 162 7.82 -7.07 -7.76
N ARG A 163 8.12 -7.50 -6.54
CA ARG A 163 8.96 -8.67 -6.23
C ARG A 163 8.24 -9.59 -5.25
N ASP A 164 8.50 -10.87 -5.43
CA ASP A 164 7.99 -11.88 -4.52
C ASP A 164 8.77 -11.92 -3.21
N ARG A 165 8.06 -12.08 -2.10
CA ARG A 165 8.64 -12.17 -0.74
C ARG A 165 9.62 -11.05 -0.40
N TYR A 166 9.29 -9.85 -0.83
CA TYR A 166 10.10 -8.66 -0.59
C TYR A 166 9.31 -7.68 0.25
N VAL A 167 9.93 -7.13 1.29
CA VAL A 167 9.37 -6.05 2.09
C VAL A 167 9.80 -4.72 1.47
N VAL A 168 8.84 -3.89 1.12
CA VAL A 168 9.08 -2.54 0.63
C VAL A 168 9.13 -1.61 1.85
N ASP A 169 10.31 -1.15 2.18
CA ASP A 169 10.51 -0.13 3.20
C ASP A 169 10.10 1.25 2.64
N LEU A 170 9.06 1.84 3.22
CA LEU A 170 8.58 3.18 2.86
C LEU A 170 9.30 4.28 3.67
N GLY A 171 10.19 3.89 4.56
CA GLY A 171 10.97 4.79 5.41
C GLY A 171 10.12 5.48 6.47
N THR A 172 10.48 6.73 6.77
CA THR A 172 9.75 7.55 7.75
C THR A 172 8.73 8.43 7.05
N ILE A 173 7.47 8.28 7.45
CA ILE A 173 6.36 9.14 7.04
C ILE A 173 6.21 10.23 8.09
N LEU A 174 6.36 11.48 7.66
CA LEU A 174 6.28 12.66 8.51
C LEU A 174 4.94 13.38 8.35
N ASN A 175 4.44 13.96 9.43
CA ASN A 175 3.30 14.87 9.42
C ASN A 175 3.75 16.26 9.82
N PRO A 176 3.77 17.23 8.89
CA PRO A 176 3.93 18.62 9.23
C PRO A 176 2.66 19.18 9.88
N ASP A 177 2.82 20.24 10.67
CA ASP A 177 1.70 20.94 11.26
C ASP A 177 0.82 21.60 10.20
N LEU A 178 -0.48 21.60 10.45
CA LEU A 178 -1.44 22.34 9.63
C LEU A 178 -1.36 23.82 9.98
N THR A 179 -0.80 24.61 9.06
CA THR A 179 -0.71 26.06 9.24
C THR A 179 -1.93 26.72 8.58
N ILE A 180 -2.69 27.49 9.37
CA ILE A 180 -3.80 28.27 8.88
C ILE A 180 -3.44 29.76 9.03
N ALA A 181 -3.50 30.49 7.92
CA ALA A 181 -3.34 31.93 7.92
C ALA A 181 -4.59 32.62 7.37
N THR A 182 -5.02 33.71 8.01
CA THR A 182 -6.11 34.55 7.53
C THR A 182 -5.59 35.94 7.21
N SER A 183 -6.17 36.56 6.21
CA SER A 183 -5.87 37.94 5.82
C SER A 183 -7.17 38.63 5.41
N ALA A 184 -7.60 39.58 6.23
CA ALA A 184 -8.74 40.43 5.95
C ALA A 184 -8.30 41.72 5.26
N LYS A 185 -8.98 42.08 4.16
CA LYS A 185 -8.75 43.31 3.42
C LYS A 185 -10.07 43.98 3.09
N ASP A 186 -10.03 45.31 3.09
CA ASP A 186 -11.12 46.10 2.54
C ASP A 186 -11.23 45.89 1.04
N GLU A 187 -12.42 45.59 0.53
CA GLU A 187 -12.64 45.30 -0.89
C GLU A 187 -12.32 46.50 -1.79
N ALA A 188 -12.62 47.71 -1.36
CA ALA A 188 -12.44 48.91 -2.16
C ALA A 188 -10.99 49.37 -2.23
N THR A 189 -10.23 49.21 -1.14
CA THR A 189 -8.85 49.68 -1.05
C THR A 189 -7.80 48.57 -1.30
N GLY A 190 -8.21 47.30 -1.13
CA GLY A 190 -7.30 46.15 -1.20
C GLY A 190 -6.29 46.09 -0.04
N THR A 191 -6.45 46.89 0.99
CA THR A 191 -5.55 47.03 2.13
C THR A 191 -6.20 46.58 3.43
N HIS A 192 -5.41 46.48 4.51
CA HIS A 192 -5.92 46.20 5.87
C HIS A 192 -6.57 47.44 6.53
N TYR A 193 -6.67 48.54 5.81
CA TYR A 193 -7.29 49.83 6.29
C TYR A 193 -8.53 50.11 5.45
N SER A 194 -9.57 50.47 6.12
CA SER A 194 -10.85 50.88 5.52
C SER A 194 -11.11 52.34 5.81
N ASN A 195 -11.79 53.06 4.92
CA ASN A 195 -12.31 54.38 5.19
C ASN A 195 -13.44 54.26 6.18
N ALA A 196 -13.72 55.36 6.93
CA ALA A 196 -14.83 55.41 7.87
C ALA A 196 -16.14 55.71 7.12
N ASP A 197 -16.58 54.79 6.30
CA ASP A 197 -17.82 54.89 5.50
C ASP A 197 -18.96 54.16 6.21
N GLU A 198 -20.21 54.50 5.83
CA GLU A 198 -21.39 53.87 6.43
C GLU A 198 -21.51 52.37 6.13
N LYS A 199 -20.82 51.90 5.08
CA LYS A 199 -20.83 50.51 4.68
C LYS A 199 -19.46 50.12 4.13
N VAL A 200 -18.84 49.09 4.74
CA VAL A 200 -17.56 48.54 4.34
C VAL A 200 -17.73 47.05 4.03
N THR A 201 -17.18 46.59 2.92
CA THR A 201 -17.08 45.16 2.60
C THR A 201 -15.68 44.71 2.90
N ILE A 202 -15.56 43.67 3.74
CA ILE A 202 -14.29 43.04 4.08
C ILE A 202 -14.22 41.67 3.40
N ILE A 203 -13.14 41.43 2.66
CA ILE A 203 -12.81 40.12 2.12
C ILE A 203 -11.81 39.50 3.06
N ASP A 204 -12.18 38.37 3.66
CA ASP A 204 -11.27 37.53 4.45
C ASP A 204 -10.85 36.30 3.63
N THR A 205 -9.53 36.13 3.48
CA THR A 205 -8.95 35.03 2.75
C THR A 205 -8.28 34.07 3.74
N VAL A 206 -8.73 32.84 3.75
CA VAL A 206 -8.13 31.76 4.53
C VAL A 206 -7.22 30.93 3.63
N THR A 207 -5.97 30.75 4.06
CA THR A 207 -5.00 29.89 3.40
C THR A 207 -4.65 28.72 4.33
N TYR A 208 -4.69 27.52 3.81
CA TYR A 208 -4.41 26.28 4.55
C TYR A 208 -3.63 25.28 3.68
#